data_ab4ff6c1650b6273332c2c34fb5a2c4b
#
_entry.id   ab4ff6c1650b6273332c2c34fb5a2c4b
#
_cell.length_a   1.000
_cell.length_b   1.000
_cell.length_c   1.000
_cell.angle_alpha   90.00
_cell.angle_beta   90.00
_cell.angle_gamma   90.00
#
_symmetry.space_group_name_H-M   'P 1'
#
loop_
_entity.id
_entity.type
_entity.pdbx_description
1 polymer ?
#
loop_
_entity_poly.entity_id
_entity_poly.type
_entity_poly.pdbx_seq_one_letter_code
_entity_poly.pdbx_strand_id
1 'polypeptide(L)'
;MAITYERLCGKNFNGRSLDRFIRHQKVSECWREVDGEWKLLPIEFEERWSTEERRKVADDIAAHMEKDQTAFGAFDGDRVVGFITISHNFFGKTANYVELICFNVSEDYRKKGVGRSLFRLACKEAKDLGADKLYISAHSSRESQAAYKALGCVHVTEINQELAEKEPCDVQLEYVL
;
A
#
# COMPACT_ATOMS: atom_id res chain seq x y z
N MET A 1 -18.82 -13.21 -8.77
CA MET A 1 -18.04 -13.03 -10.02
C MET A 1 -16.56 -13.18 -9.72
N ALA A 2 -15.75 -13.47 -10.73
CA ALA A 2 -14.30 -13.54 -10.55
C ALA A 2 -13.75 -12.10 -10.45
N ILE A 3 -12.80 -11.87 -9.54
CA ILE A 3 -12.10 -10.60 -9.42
C ILE A 3 -11.18 -10.40 -10.64
N THR A 4 -11.31 -9.27 -11.30
CA THR A 4 -10.38 -8.85 -12.37
C THR A 4 -9.36 -7.87 -11.83
N TYR A 5 -8.18 -7.85 -12.45
CA TYR A 5 -7.06 -6.99 -12.05
C TYR A 5 -6.62 -6.19 -13.27
N GLU A 6 -6.64 -4.88 -13.15
CA GLU A 6 -6.37 -3.99 -14.26
C GLU A 6 -5.45 -2.84 -13.85
N ARG A 7 -4.66 -2.34 -14.81
CA ARG A 7 -3.98 -1.06 -14.65
C ARG A 7 -5.03 0.04 -14.63
N LEU A 8 -4.95 0.93 -13.65
CA LEU A 8 -5.87 2.07 -13.54
C LEU A 8 -5.48 3.16 -14.54
N CYS A 9 -6.48 3.73 -15.17
CA CYS A 9 -6.37 4.85 -16.08
C CYS A 9 -7.69 5.63 -16.09
N GLY A 10 -7.73 6.78 -16.80
CA GLY A 10 -8.93 7.62 -16.88
C GLY A 10 -10.18 6.96 -17.46
N LYS A 11 -10.04 5.75 -18.07
CA LYS A 11 -11.19 4.99 -18.61
C LYS A 11 -11.89 4.13 -17.56
N ASN A 12 -11.16 3.65 -16.54
CA ASN A 12 -11.69 2.71 -15.55
C ASN A 12 -11.61 3.21 -14.09
N PHE A 13 -11.04 4.41 -13.87
CA PHE A 13 -10.88 4.97 -12.53
C PHE A 13 -11.03 6.48 -12.52
N ASN A 14 -11.71 7.02 -11.49
CA ASN A 14 -11.93 8.44 -11.26
C ASN A 14 -12.16 8.74 -9.77
N GLY A 15 -12.34 10.00 -9.39
CA GLY A 15 -12.50 10.44 -8.00
C GLY A 15 -13.68 9.84 -7.22
N ARG A 16 -14.61 9.12 -7.89
CA ARG A 16 -15.72 8.41 -7.23
C ARG A 16 -15.57 6.90 -7.22
N SER A 17 -14.53 6.37 -7.80
CA SER A 17 -14.32 4.91 -7.92
C SER A 17 -14.22 4.20 -6.58
N LEU A 18 -13.87 4.93 -5.50
CA LEU A 18 -13.79 4.39 -4.15
C LEU A 18 -15.04 4.67 -3.28
N ASP A 19 -16.14 5.21 -3.83
CA ASP A 19 -17.36 5.52 -3.05
C ASP A 19 -17.94 4.27 -2.34
N ARG A 20 -17.80 3.08 -2.92
CA ARG A 20 -18.24 1.80 -2.35
C ARG A 20 -17.12 1.01 -1.65
N PHE A 21 -15.92 1.58 -1.54
CA PHE A 21 -14.77 0.94 -0.87
C PHE A 21 -14.94 1.01 0.65
N ILE A 22 -14.68 -0.09 1.35
CA ILE A 22 -14.78 -0.16 2.80
C ILE A 22 -13.35 -0.17 3.39
N ARG A 23 -12.89 0.99 3.83
CA ARG A 23 -11.65 1.11 4.59
C ARG A 23 -12.01 1.23 6.06
N HIS A 24 -12.02 0.09 6.71
CA HIS A 24 -12.25 0.00 8.14
C HIS A 24 -11.24 -0.97 8.75
N GLN A 25 -10.65 -0.58 9.87
CA GLN A 25 -9.70 -1.39 10.61
C GLN A 25 -9.80 -1.08 12.11
N LYS A 26 -10.07 -2.10 12.91
CA LYS A 26 -9.89 -2.06 14.36
C LYS A 26 -8.48 -2.50 14.68
N VAL A 27 -7.74 -1.68 15.40
CA VAL A 27 -6.37 -1.92 15.82
C VAL A 27 -6.37 -2.07 17.32
N SER A 28 -5.75 -3.12 17.83
CA SER A 28 -5.60 -3.38 19.27
C SER A 28 -4.14 -3.40 19.71
N GLU A 29 -3.23 -3.62 18.78
CA GLU A 29 -1.79 -3.70 19.06
C GLU A 29 -1.00 -3.11 17.89
N CYS A 30 0.05 -2.37 18.23
CA CYS A 30 0.98 -1.80 17.25
C CYS A 30 2.42 -2.10 17.62
N TRP A 31 3.24 -2.28 16.60
CA TRP A 31 4.68 -2.37 16.75
C TRP A 31 5.30 -1.01 17.02
N ARG A 32 6.21 -0.96 17.98
CA ARG A 32 7.00 0.22 18.33
C ARG A 32 8.45 -0.20 18.64
N GLU A 33 9.38 0.63 18.23
CA GLU A 33 10.76 0.49 18.63
C GLU A 33 10.94 1.13 20.01
N VAL A 34 11.37 0.33 20.99
CA VAL A 34 11.61 0.75 22.37
C VAL A 34 13.00 0.28 22.76
N ASP A 35 13.89 1.22 23.08
CA ASP A 35 15.29 0.93 23.44
C ASP A 35 16.04 0.07 22.40
N GLY A 36 15.78 0.34 21.10
CA GLY A 36 16.39 -0.39 19.97
C GLY A 36 15.77 -1.76 19.67
N GLU A 37 14.69 -2.14 20.34
CA GLU A 37 13.98 -3.40 20.13
C GLU A 37 12.55 -3.15 19.67
N TRP A 38 12.10 -3.94 18.69
CA TRP A 38 10.71 -3.93 18.24
C TRP A 38 9.83 -4.70 19.22
N LYS A 39 8.82 -4.00 19.77
CA LYS A 39 7.85 -4.55 20.73
C LYS A 39 6.42 -4.32 20.26
N LEU A 40 5.58 -5.31 20.48
CA LEU A 40 4.14 -5.20 20.23
C LEU A 40 3.47 -4.62 21.48
N LEU A 41 2.91 -3.42 21.36
CA LEU A 41 2.30 -2.69 22.46
C LEU A 41 0.78 -2.63 22.33
N PRO A 42 0.02 -2.63 23.44
CA PRO A 42 -1.42 -2.44 23.42
C PRO A 42 -1.75 -0.97 23.10
N ILE A 43 -2.11 -0.74 21.84
CA ILE A 43 -2.52 0.57 21.30
C ILE A 43 -3.82 0.34 20.57
N GLU A 44 -4.92 0.88 21.09
CA GLU A 44 -6.26 0.66 20.55
C GLU A 44 -6.76 1.90 19.82
N PHE A 45 -7.21 1.71 18.58
CA PHE A 45 -7.94 2.72 17.81
C PHE A 45 -8.70 2.07 16.66
N GLU A 46 -9.58 2.85 16.05
CA GLU A 46 -10.35 2.44 14.89
C GLU A 46 -10.14 3.43 13.75
N GLU A 47 -9.77 2.92 12.58
CA GLU A 47 -9.66 3.69 11.35
C GLU A 47 -10.85 3.38 10.45
N ARG A 48 -11.52 4.42 10.00
CA ARG A 48 -12.60 4.30 9.04
C ARG A 48 -12.57 5.52 8.11
N TRP A 49 -12.44 5.27 6.83
CA TRP A 49 -12.50 6.38 5.87
C TRP A 49 -13.94 6.86 5.66
N SER A 50 -14.14 8.16 5.81
CA SER A 50 -15.33 8.86 5.37
C SER A 50 -15.43 8.85 3.84
N THR A 51 -16.57 9.29 3.31
CA THR A 51 -16.73 9.48 1.85
C THR A 51 -15.75 10.51 1.31
N GLU A 52 -15.48 11.57 2.07
CA GLU A 52 -14.53 12.62 1.68
C GLU A 52 -13.10 12.09 1.61
N GLU A 53 -12.66 11.32 2.60
CA GLU A 53 -11.33 10.69 2.61
C GLU A 53 -11.17 9.70 1.46
N ARG A 54 -12.17 8.87 1.17
CA ARG A 54 -12.15 7.98 0.00
C ARG A 54 -12.00 8.73 -1.31
N ARG A 55 -12.73 9.83 -1.48
CA ARG A 55 -12.66 10.65 -2.70
C ARG A 55 -11.31 11.37 -2.81
N LYS A 56 -10.76 11.86 -1.71
CA LYS A 56 -9.41 12.45 -1.70
C LYS A 56 -8.36 11.44 -2.17
N VAL A 57 -8.41 10.21 -1.68
CA VAL A 57 -7.49 9.15 -2.11
C VAL A 57 -7.72 8.81 -3.60
N ALA A 58 -8.98 8.73 -4.05
CA ALA A 58 -9.29 8.46 -5.44
C ALA A 58 -8.83 9.58 -6.38
N ASP A 59 -9.01 10.85 -5.99
CA ASP A 59 -8.55 12.01 -6.74
C ASP A 59 -7.03 12.04 -6.85
N ASP A 60 -6.33 11.73 -5.76
CA ASP A 60 -4.86 11.62 -5.73
C ASP A 60 -4.36 10.55 -6.70
N ILE A 61 -4.95 9.36 -6.67
CA ILE A 61 -4.60 8.27 -7.60
C ILE A 61 -4.87 8.71 -9.04
N ALA A 62 -6.05 9.28 -9.33
CA ALA A 62 -6.44 9.72 -10.66
C ALA A 62 -5.52 10.82 -11.21
N ALA A 63 -5.00 11.69 -10.34
CA ALA A 63 -4.08 12.77 -10.72
C ALA A 63 -2.69 12.28 -11.13
N HIS A 64 -2.24 11.14 -10.60
CA HIS A 64 -0.87 10.65 -10.74
C HIS A 64 -0.70 9.35 -11.54
N MET A 65 -1.74 8.49 -11.64
CA MET A 65 -1.66 7.14 -12.21
C MET A 65 -1.21 7.04 -13.69
N GLU A 66 -1.26 8.13 -14.43
CA GLU A 66 -0.82 8.21 -15.84
C GLU A 66 0.33 9.21 -16.04
N LYS A 67 0.96 9.66 -14.95
CA LYS A 67 2.08 10.63 -14.99
C LYS A 67 3.35 10.06 -14.37
N ASP A 68 3.40 10.02 -13.06
CA ASP A 68 4.57 9.71 -12.25
C ASP A 68 4.36 8.52 -11.29
N GLN A 69 3.21 7.85 -11.43
CA GLN A 69 2.87 6.64 -10.71
C GLN A 69 2.22 5.61 -11.63
N THR A 70 2.35 4.34 -11.25
CA THR A 70 1.51 3.27 -11.79
C THR A 70 0.56 2.79 -10.71
N ALA A 71 -0.70 2.64 -11.07
CA ALA A 71 -1.74 2.12 -10.20
C ALA A 71 -2.39 0.86 -10.80
N PHE A 72 -2.68 -0.13 -9.95
CA PHE A 72 -3.47 -1.30 -10.30
C PHE A 72 -4.70 -1.38 -9.39
N GLY A 73 -5.82 -1.78 -9.97
CA GLY A 73 -7.09 -2.03 -9.28
C GLY A 73 -7.52 -3.48 -9.37
N ALA A 74 -8.15 -3.95 -8.31
CA ALA A 74 -8.93 -5.19 -8.30
C ALA A 74 -10.41 -4.82 -8.35
N PHE A 75 -11.17 -5.46 -9.23
CA PHE A 75 -12.57 -5.16 -9.49
C PHE A 75 -13.46 -6.37 -9.28
N ASP A 76 -14.61 -6.16 -8.63
CA ASP A 76 -15.75 -7.05 -8.67
C ASP A 76 -16.87 -6.38 -9.47
N GLY A 77 -17.02 -6.77 -10.74
CA GLY A 77 -17.79 -6.01 -11.71
C GLY A 77 -17.24 -4.60 -11.90
N ASP A 78 -18.03 -3.59 -11.57
CA ASP A 78 -17.66 -2.16 -11.64
C ASP A 78 -17.11 -1.60 -10.31
N ARG A 79 -17.09 -2.42 -9.25
CA ARG A 79 -16.65 -2.01 -7.92
C ARG A 79 -15.15 -2.22 -7.75
N VAL A 80 -14.43 -1.18 -7.39
CA VAL A 80 -13.05 -1.30 -6.93
C VAL A 80 -13.04 -1.92 -5.53
N VAL A 81 -12.36 -3.07 -5.39
CA VAL A 81 -12.26 -3.82 -4.14
C VAL A 81 -10.85 -3.90 -3.58
N GLY A 82 -9.88 -3.42 -4.33
CA GLY A 82 -8.50 -3.27 -3.92
C GLY A 82 -7.74 -2.38 -4.89
N PHE A 83 -6.69 -1.74 -4.41
CA PHE A 83 -5.79 -0.94 -5.25
C PHE A 83 -4.39 -0.89 -4.65
N ILE A 84 -3.41 -0.66 -5.52
CA ILE A 84 -2.01 -0.48 -5.18
C ILE A 84 -1.37 0.53 -6.12
N THR A 85 -0.52 1.41 -5.60
CA THR A 85 0.20 2.41 -6.40
C THR A 85 1.68 2.38 -6.09
N ILE A 86 2.50 2.55 -7.12
CA ILE A 86 3.96 2.67 -7.02
C ILE A 86 4.43 3.94 -7.70
N SER A 87 5.45 4.58 -7.14
CA SER A 87 6.12 5.74 -7.69
C SER A 87 7.04 5.35 -8.86
N HIS A 88 7.21 6.26 -9.83
CA HIS A 88 8.29 6.15 -10.82
C HIS A 88 9.59 6.83 -10.38
N ASN A 89 9.59 7.50 -9.23
CA ASN A 89 10.76 8.19 -8.71
C ASN A 89 11.70 7.22 -8.02
N PHE A 90 12.92 7.11 -8.56
CA PHE A 90 13.97 6.28 -7.98
C PHE A 90 14.71 7.02 -6.88
N PHE A 91 15.11 6.29 -5.86
CA PHE A 91 15.98 6.77 -4.79
C PHE A 91 16.82 5.63 -4.22
N GLY A 92 17.68 5.96 -3.23
CA GLY A 92 18.55 5.02 -2.56
C GLY A 92 20.02 5.19 -3.00
N LYS A 93 20.92 4.72 -2.15
CA LYS A 93 22.37 4.76 -2.37
C LYS A 93 22.95 3.37 -2.65
N THR A 94 22.37 2.35 -2.02
CA THR A 94 22.83 0.96 -2.10
C THR A 94 22.01 0.11 -3.07
N ALA A 95 20.82 0.55 -3.42
CA ALA A 95 19.90 -0.08 -4.37
C ALA A 95 18.99 0.96 -5.01
N ASN A 96 18.41 0.63 -6.16
CA ASN A 96 17.36 1.44 -6.79
C ASN A 96 16.01 1.10 -6.19
N TYR A 97 15.54 1.94 -5.28
CA TYR A 97 14.21 1.82 -4.70
C TYR A 97 13.16 2.59 -5.51
N VAL A 98 11.96 2.07 -5.52
CA VAL A 98 10.73 2.84 -5.79
C VAL A 98 9.76 2.64 -4.63
N GLU A 99 9.00 3.70 -4.32
CA GLU A 99 8.02 3.67 -3.22
C GLU A 99 6.74 2.94 -3.64
N LEU A 100 6.27 2.02 -2.80
CA LEU A 100 4.89 1.59 -2.77
C LEU A 100 4.10 2.62 -1.96
N ILE A 101 3.30 3.45 -2.63
CA ILE A 101 2.68 4.64 -2.03
C ILE A 101 1.40 4.29 -1.28
N CYS A 102 0.50 3.56 -1.95
CA CYS A 102 -0.78 3.13 -1.39
C CYS A 102 -1.02 1.65 -1.67
N PHE A 103 -1.56 0.95 -0.67
CA PHE A 103 -1.96 -0.44 -0.83
C PHE A 103 -3.11 -0.76 0.11
N ASN A 104 -4.30 -0.95 -0.44
CA ASN A 104 -5.50 -1.23 0.34
C ASN A 104 -6.39 -2.28 -0.33
N VAL A 105 -7.03 -3.08 0.50
CA VAL A 105 -8.08 -4.02 0.11
C VAL A 105 -9.32 -3.72 0.94
N SER A 106 -10.47 -3.60 0.28
CA SER A 106 -11.77 -3.39 0.94
C SER A 106 -12.01 -4.48 1.99
N GLU A 107 -12.52 -4.10 3.15
CA GLU A 107 -12.64 -4.99 4.31
C GLU A 107 -13.33 -6.31 3.98
N ASP A 108 -14.42 -6.25 3.22
CA ASP A 108 -15.22 -7.40 2.77
C ASP A 108 -14.51 -8.31 1.73
N TYR A 109 -13.36 -7.89 1.22
CA TYR A 109 -12.51 -8.65 0.27
C TYR A 109 -11.15 -9.05 0.83
N ARG A 110 -10.86 -8.76 2.09
CA ARG A 110 -9.61 -9.19 2.76
C ARG A 110 -9.56 -10.71 2.92
N LYS A 111 -8.34 -11.25 3.02
CA LYS A 111 -8.07 -12.69 3.19
C LYS A 111 -8.58 -13.58 2.04
N LYS A 112 -8.90 -13.00 0.89
CA LYS A 112 -9.36 -13.70 -0.34
C LYS A 112 -8.30 -13.70 -1.45
N GLY A 113 -7.04 -13.36 -1.14
CA GLY A 113 -5.94 -13.34 -2.11
C GLY A 113 -5.82 -12.06 -2.94
N VAL A 114 -6.77 -11.12 -2.83
CA VAL A 114 -6.78 -9.87 -3.61
C VAL A 114 -5.50 -9.07 -3.42
N GLY A 115 -5.07 -8.87 -2.16
CA GLY A 115 -3.84 -8.13 -1.87
C GLY A 115 -2.60 -8.80 -2.46
N ARG A 116 -2.49 -10.12 -2.37
CA ARG A 116 -1.34 -10.86 -2.95
C ARG A 116 -1.26 -10.69 -4.46
N SER A 117 -2.39 -10.71 -5.15
CA SER A 117 -2.44 -10.52 -6.60
C SER A 117 -2.04 -9.10 -7.01
N LEU A 118 -2.54 -8.08 -6.31
CA LEU A 118 -2.15 -6.69 -6.52
C LEU A 118 -0.65 -6.47 -6.25
N PHE A 119 -0.13 -7.02 -5.15
CA PHE A 119 1.28 -6.90 -4.80
C PHE A 119 2.20 -7.51 -5.86
N ARG A 120 1.84 -8.67 -6.44
CA ARG A 120 2.58 -9.27 -7.55
C ARG A 120 2.62 -8.39 -8.79
N LEU A 121 1.52 -7.73 -9.13
CA LEU A 121 1.47 -6.78 -10.25
C LEU A 121 2.38 -5.58 -10.00
N ALA A 122 2.35 -5.02 -8.78
CA ALA A 122 3.23 -3.92 -8.40
C ALA A 122 4.72 -4.32 -8.43
N CYS A 123 5.07 -5.51 -7.94
CA CYS A 123 6.44 -6.03 -8.00
C CYS A 123 6.91 -6.19 -9.46
N LYS A 124 6.06 -6.76 -10.33
CA LYS A 124 6.39 -6.90 -11.74
C LYS A 124 6.63 -5.55 -12.40
N GLU A 125 5.74 -4.60 -12.20
CA GLU A 125 5.86 -3.24 -12.75
C GLU A 125 7.12 -2.54 -12.23
N ALA A 126 7.38 -2.58 -10.93
CA ALA A 126 8.58 -1.98 -10.35
C ALA A 126 9.87 -2.57 -10.95
N LYS A 127 9.89 -3.88 -11.14
CA LYS A 127 11.01 -4.57 -11.80
C LYS A 127 11.17 -4.16 -13.25
N ASP A 128 10.06 -4.06 -13.99
CA ASP A 128 10.06 -3.63 -15.40
C ASP A 128 10.51 -2.16 -15.54
N LEU A 129 10.25 -1.32 -14.54
CA LEU A 129 10.77 0.05 -14.45
C LEU A 129 12.29 0.11 -14.18
N GLY A 130 12.89 -0.97 -13.68
CA GLY A 130 14.33 -1.04 -13.36
C GLY A 130 14.64 -0.90 -11.87
N ALA A 131 13.65 -1.01 -10.98
CA ALA A 131 13.90 -1.02 -9.55
C ALA A 131 14.51 -2.35 -9.08
N ASP A 132 15.35 -2.27 -8.05
CA ASP A 132 15.88 -3.43 -7.35
C ASP A 132 14.99 -3.83 -6.17
N LYS A 133 14.34 -2.85 -5.55
CA LYS A 133 13.54 -3.03 -4.34
C LYS A 133 12.32 -2.10 -4.32
N LEU A 134 11.23 -2.59 -3.70
CA LEU A 134 10.15 -1.74 -3.22
C LEU A 134 10.49 -1.20 -1.83
N TYR A 135 10.20 0.07 -1.60
CA TYR A 135 10.23 0.71 -0.28
C TYR A 135 8.80 0.92 0.21
N ILE A 136 8.52 0.60 1.46
CA ILE A 136 7.17 0.61 2.01
C ILE A 136 7.20 1.27 3.38
N SER A 137 6.52 2.42 3.54
CA SER A 137 6.13 2.93 4.85
C SER A 137 4.85 2.20 5.25
N ALA A 138 4.99 1.23 6.16
CA ALA A 138 3.92 0.30 6.48
C ALA A 138 3.27 0.62 7.81
N HIS A 139 1.93 0.68 7.83
CA HIS A 139 1.17 0.85 9.05
C HIS A 139 1.61 -0.14 10.12
N SER A 140 1.84 0.35 11.34
CA SER A 140 2.48 -0.41 12.43
C SER A 140 1.55 -1.39 13.16
N SER A 141 0.28 -1.48 12.78
CA SER A 141 -0.64 -2.45 13.38
C SER A 141 -0.13 -3.88 13.21
N ARG A 142 -0.41 -4.72 14.18
CA ARG A 142 -0.09 -6.16 14.16
C ARG A 142 -0.55 -6.82 12.85
N GLU A 143 -1.78 -6.52 12.41
CA GLU A 143 -2.38 -7.11 11.21
C GLU A 143 -1.67 -6.67 9.93
N SER A 144 -1.35 -5.37 9.81
CA SER A 144 -0.64 -4.84 8.63
C SER A 144 0.77 -5.42 8.55
N GLN A 145 1.50 -5.46 9.64
CA GLN A 145 2.85 -6.04 9.69
C GLN A 145 2.84 -7.55 9.37
N ALA A 146 1.85 -8.29 9.88
CA ALA A 146 1.68 -9.71 9.55
C ALA A 146 1.38 -9.91 8.05
N ALA A 147 0.57 -9.04 7.43
CA ALA A 147 0.26 -9.09 6.00
C ALA A 147 1.51 -8.84 5.14
N TYR A 148 2.29 -7.80 5.44
CA TYR A 148 3.54 -7.51 4.71
C TYR A 148 4.59 -8.62 4.90
N LYS A 149 4.72 -9.17 6.10
CA LYS A 149 5.60 -10.32 6.36
C LYS A 149 5.19 -11.53 5.54
N ALA A 150 3.90 -11.82 5.44
CA ALA A 150 3.37 -12.91 4.61
C ALA A 150 3.59 -12.71 3.10
N LEU A 151 3.79 -11.49 2.65
CA LEU A 151 4.19 -11.14 1.27
C LEU A 151 5.70 -11.30 1.04
N GLY A 152 6.50 -11.40 2.10
CA GLY A 152 7.96 -11.53 2.04
C GLY A 152 8.71 -10.21 2.29
N CYS A 153 8.03 -9.16 2.76
CA CYS A 153 8.68 -7.91 3.13
C CYS A 153 9.48 -8.07 4.43
N VAL A 154 10.59 -7.34 4.51
CA VAL A 154 11.49 -7.31 5.66
C VAL A 154 11.78 -5.87 6.06
N HIS A 155 12.37 -5.63 7.23
CA HIS A 155 12.82 -4.29 7.61
C HIS A 155 13.82 -3.76 6.59
N VAL A 156 13.67 -2.48 6.25
CA VAL A 156 14.53 -1.83 5.27
C VAL A 156 15.99 -1.77 5.77
N THR A 157 16.93 -1.97 4.86
CA THR A 157 18.37 -1.85 5.15
C THR A 157 18.88 -0.42 5.00
N GLU A 158 18.21 0.39 4.17
CA GLU A 158 18.53 1.80 3.92
C GLU A 158 17.29 2.65 4.12
N ILE A 159 17.20 3.36 5.26
CA ILE A 159 16.05 4.21 5.58
C ILE A 159 16.06 5.46 4.71
N ASN A 160 14.93 5.74 4.05
CA ASN A 160 14.62 7.04 3.47
C ASN A 160 14.05 7.95 4.55
N GLN A 161 14.86 8.93 4.98
CA GLN A 161 14.52 9.79 6.10
C GLN A 161 13.27 10.63 5.83
N GLU A 162 13.11 11.15 4.62
CA GLU A 162 11.95 11.95 4.24
C GLU A 162 10.64 11.14 4.35
N LEU A 163 10.63 9.90 3.85
CA LEU A 163 9.46 9.03 3.94
C LEU A 163 9.18 8.59 5.38
N ALA A 164 10.21 8.28 6.17
CA ALA A 164 10.07 7.90 7.57
C ALA A 164 9.51 9.06 8.43
N GLU A 165 9.87 10.29 8.14
CA GLU A 165 9.40 11.48 8.87
C GLU A 165 7.95 11.86 8.53
N LYS A 166 7.45 11.52 7.34
CA LYS A 166 6.05 11.76 6.96
C LYS A 166 5.08 10.95 7.83
N GLU A 167 5.44 9.73 8.16
CA GLU A 167 4.63 8.80 8.96
C GLU A 167 5.49 8.20 10.08
N PRO A 168 5.75 8.95 11.18
CA PRO A 168 6.73 8.56 12.20
C PRO A 168 6.42 7.25 12.93
N CYS A 169 5.15 6.83 12.95
CA CYS A 169 4.72 5.57 13.57
C CYS A 169 4.79 4.38 12.63
N ASP A 170 4.99 4.59 11.33
CA ASP A 170 5.06 3.52 10.35
C ASP A 170 6.38 2.76 10.44
N VAL A 171 6.31 1.49 10.12
CA VAL A 171 7.47 0.60 10.03
C VAL A 171 8.02 0.64 8.62
N GLN A 172 9.30 0.96 8.47
CA GLN A 172 9.94 1.04 7.16
C GLN A 172 10.35 -0.36 6.71
N LEU A 173 9.76 -0.81 5.61
CA LEU A 173 9.95 -2.15 5.05
C LEU A 173 10.51 -2.07 3.62
N GLU A 174 11.10 -3.17 3.18
CA GLU A 174 11.52 -3.38 1.79
C GLU A 174 11.11 -4.75 1.29
N TYR A 175 11.00 -4.86 -0.02
CA TYR A 175 10.84 -6.11 -0.75
C TYR A 175 11.84 -6.16 -1.90
N VAL A 176 12.64 -7.23 -1.98
CA VAL A 176 13.60 -7.45 -3.07
C VAL A 176 12.87 -8.00 -4.30
N LEU A 177 13.02 -7.34 -5.42
CA LEU A 177 12.34 -7.64 -6.69
C LEU A 177 13.03 -8.75 -7.51
#